data_b7e0f10cd85ced2137fc0287a4c0b982
#
_entry.id   b7e0f10cd85ced2137fc0287a4c0b982
#
_cell.length_a   1.000
_cell.length_b   1.000
_cell.length_c   1.000
_cell.angle_alpha   90.00
_cell.angle_beta   90.00
_cell.angle_gamma   90.00
#
_symmetry.space_group_name_H-M   'P 1'
#
loop_
_entity.id
_entity.type
_entity.pdbx_description
1 polymer ?
#
loop_
_entity_poly.entity_id
_entity_poly.type
_entity_poly.pdbx_seq_one_letter_code
_entity_poly.pdbx_strand_id
1 'polypeptide(L)'
;NHIIEAFGMKPYIKKKVNKYSMGMKQKLSIAVSLMNKPKYLILDEPTNGMDPDGSIDVLKTIQSLVQQLEMKILISSHKLEDIELICDRAVFLRDGKFVQDVDMKDGGPEDSTILTLQKDDFNKALDSLSENFKVQQSQKESGEIIIKAQNDYRELLKSLSQLDIYPKYIETRK
;
A
#
# COMPACT_ATOMS: atom_id res chain seq x y z
N ASN A 1 -25.56 8.74 -16.05
CA ASN A 1 -24.62 8.73 -17.20
C ASN A 1 -23.17 9.02 -16.80
N HIS A 2 -22.94 9.84 -15.77
CA HIS A 2 -21.59 10.21 -15.32
C HIS A 2 -20.72 8.99 -14.92
N ILE A 3 -21.27 8.04 -14.16
CA ILE A 3 -20.55 6.82 -13.73
C ILE A 3 -20.14 5.97 -14.96
N ILE A 4 -21.03 5.82 -15.93
CA ILE A 4 -20.75 5.06 -17.17
C ILE A 4 -19.59 5.70 -17.97
N GLU A 5 -19.55 7.02 -17.98
CA GLU A 5 -18.46 7.78 -18.63
C GLU A 5 -17.16 7.63 -17.89
N ALA A 6 -17.19 7.79 -16.56
CA ALA A 6 -16.01 7.69 -15.71
C ALA A 6 -15.30 6.33 -15.86
N PHE A 7 -16.06 5.23 -15.91
CA PHE A 7 -15.50 3.89 -16.13
C PHE A 7 -15.25 3.53 -17.59
N GLY A 8 -15.45 4.46 -18.55
CA GLY A 8 -15.25 4.21 -19.97
C GLY A 8 -16.18 3.13 -20.55
N MET A 9 -17.38 2.98 -20.00
CA MET A 9 -18.29 1.87 -20.35
C MET A 9 -19.13 2.13 -21.60
N LYS A 10 -19.19 3.36 -22.12
CA LYS A 10 -20.00 3.73 -23.31
C LYS A 10 -19.88 2.78 -24.50
N PRO A 11 -18.67 2.28 -24.87
CA PRO A 11 -18.51 1.44 -26.06
C PRO A 11 -19.20 0.08 -25.96
N TYR A 12 -19.47 -0.41 -24.74
CA TYR A 12 -19.97 -1.76 -24.55
C TYR A 12 -21.22 -1.88 -23.69
N ILE A 13 -21.70 -0.79 -23.09
CA ILE A 13 -22.84 -0.82 -22.15
C ILE A 13 -24.13 -1.43 -22.78
N LYS A 14 -24.26 -1.37 -24.09
CA LYS A 14 -25.38 -1.96 -24.82
C LYS A 14 -25.22 -3.46 -25.13
N LYS A 15 -24.04 -4.03 -24.93
CA LYS A 15 -23.81 -5.47 -25.12
C LYS A 15 -24.46 -6.28 -23.99
N LYS A 16 -24.79 -7.53 -24.26
CA LYS A 16 -25.26 -8.46 -23.22
C LYS A 16 -24.12 -8.73 -22.22
N VAL A 17 -24.41 -8.75 -20.92
CA VAL A 17 -23.41 -8.92 -19.84
C VAL A 17 -22.64 -10.24 -19.95
N ASN A 18 -23.26 -11.29 -20.51
CA ASN A 18 -22.59 -12.58 -20.76
C ASN A 18 -21.44 -12.48 -21.78
N LYS A 19 -21.39 -11.40 -22.57
CA LYS A 19 -20.30 -11.10 -23.53
C LYS A 19 -19.24 -10.14 -22.97
N TYR A 20 -19.33 -9.77 -21.68
CA TYR A 20 -18.36 -8.90 -21.05
C TYR A 20 -17.12 -9.71 -20.65
N SER A 21 -15.94 -9.10 -20.83
CA SER A 21 -14.71 -9.58 -20.20
C SER A 21 -14.80 -9.47 -18.66
N MET A 22 -13.88 -10.09 -17.97
CA MET A 22 -13.84 -10.02 -16.49
C MET A 22 -13.73 -8.57 -16.00
N GLY A 23 -12.82 -7.78 -16.54
CA GLY A 23 -12.68 -6.35 -16.20
C GLY A 23 -13.93 -5.52 -16.55
N MET A 24 -14.61 -5.81 -17.66
CA MET A 24 -15.89 -5.15 -17.99
C MET A 24 -16.99 -5.49 -16.98
N LYS A 25 -17.05 -6.73 -16.50
CA LYS A 25 -17.99 -7.15 -15.44
C LYS A 25 -17.67 -6.47 -14.13
N GLN A 26 -16.39 -6.36 -13.79
CA GLN A 26 -15.93 -5.69 -12.58
C GLN A 26 -16.30 -4.19 -12.60
N LYS A 27 -15.99 -3.49 -13.68
CA LYS A 27 -16.41 -2.09 -13.88
C LYS A 27 -17.92 -1.92 -13.76
N LEU A 28 -18.71 -2.84 -14.31
CA LEU A 28 -20.17 -2.82 -14.19
C LEU A 28 -20.63 -3.01 -12.76
N SER A 29 -20.08 -3.98 -12.03
CA SER A 29 -20.41 -4.25 -10.61
C SER A 29 -20.17 -3.03 -9.75
N ILE A 30 -19.01 -2.39 -9.88
CA ILE A 30 -18.68 -1.17 -9.15
C ILE A 30 -19.61 -0.03 -9.54
N ALA A 31 -19.87 0.16 -10.84
CA ALA A 31 -20.77 1.18 -11.33
C ALA A 31 -22.20 1.05 -10.76
N VAL A 32 -22.70 -0.18 -10.68
CA VAL A 32 -24.02 -0.46 -10.07
C VAL A 32 -24.04 -0.13 -8.59
N SER A 33 -22.99 -0.47 -7.84
CA SER A 33 -22.87 -0.18 -6.41
C SER A 33 -22.87 1.33 -6.13
N LEU A 34 -22.40 2.14 -7.08
CA LEU A 34 -22.33 3.60 -6.99
C LEU A 34 -23.63 4.33 -7.39
N MET A 35 -24.59 3.63 -8.04
CA MET A 35 -25.79 4.27 -8.61
C MET A 35 -26.62 5.03 -7.57
N ASN A 36 -26.72 4.50 -6.36
CA ASN A 36 -27.53 5.08 -5.28
C ASN A 36 -26.75 6.09 -4.43
N LYS A 37 -25.54 6.49 -4.83
CA LYS A 37 -24.65 7.41 -4.09
C LYS A 37 -24.57 7.04 -2.60
N PRO A 38 -24.09 5.83 -2.27
CA PRO A 38 -24.03 5.40 -0.88
C PRO A 38 -23.04 6.26 -0.09
N LYS A 39 -23.28 6.46 1.21
CA LYS A 39 -22.30 7.13 2.10
C LYS A 39 -21.06 6.27 2.34
N TYR A 40 -21.23 4.96 2.33
CA TYR A 40 -20.16 3.98 2.54
C TYR A 40 -20.20 2.95 1.43
N LEU A 41 -19.07 2.64 0.85
CA LEU A 41 -18.90 1.64 -0.20
C LEU A 41 -17.87 0.60 0.29
N ILE A 42 -18.23 -0.68 0.20
CA ILE A 42 -17.34 -1.78 0.52
C ILE A 42 -17.04 -2.54 -0.76
N LEU A 43 -15.76 -2.67 -1.09
CA LEU A 43 -15.27 -3.38 -2.26
C LEU A 43 -14.31 -4.49 -1.83
N ASP A 44 -14.63 -5.71 -2.20
CA ASP A 44 -13.81 -6.87 -1.95
C ASP A 44 -13.04 -7.23 -3.22
N GLU A 45 -11.70 -7.13 -3.16
CA GLU A 45 -10.77 -7.42 -4.26
C GLU A 45 -11.21 -6.82 -5.63
N PRO A 46 -11.48 -5.50 -5.73
CA PRO A 46 -12.12 -4.93 -6.92
C PRO A 46 -11.26 -4.97 -8.19
N THR A 47 -9.97 -5.25 -8.08
CA THR A 47 -9.02 -5.35 -9.20
C THR A 47 -8.62 -6.79 -9.52
N ASN A 48 -9.18 -7.76 -8.79
CA ASN A 48 -8.81 -9.16 -8.98
C ASN A 48 -9.10 -9.65 -10.40
N GLY A 49 -8.10 -10.28 -11.02
CA GLY A 49 -8.19 -10.80 -12.40
C GLY A 49 -8.18 -9.74 -13.51
N MET A 50 -7.81 -8.51 -13.17
CA MET A 50 -7.54 -7.45 -14.15
C MET A 50 -6.05 -7.38 -14.49
N ASP A 51 -5.75 -6.89 -15.69
CA ASP A 51 -4.39 -6.51 -16.06
C ASP A 51 -3.93 -5.27 -15.24
N PRO A 52 -2.63 -5.04 -15.09
CA PRO A 52 -2.11 -3.94 -14.26
C PRO A 52 -2.66 -2.56 -14.67
N ASP A 53 -2.67 -2.25 -15.95
CA ASP A 53 -3.15 -0.95 -16.45
C ASP A 53 -4.65 -0.77 -16.19
N GLY A 54 -5.44 -1.82 -16.40
CA GLY A 54 -6.88 -1.83 -16.11
C GLY A 54 -7.17 -1.68 -14.61
N SER A 55 -6.34 -2.26 -13.74
CA SER A 55 -6.43 -2.12 -12.30
C SER A 55 -6.22 -0.67 -11.86
N ILE A 56 -5.14 -0.05 -12.33
CA ILE A 56 -4.81 1.35 -12.03
C ILE A 56 -5.93 2.30 -12.51
N ASP A 57 -6.46 2.09 -13.72
CA ASP A 57 -7.53 2.90 -14.28
C ASP A 57 -8.80 2.82 -13.42
N VAL A 58 -9.19 1.62 -13.00
CA VAL A 58 -10.36 1.41 -12.12
C VAL A 58 -10.16 2.07 -10.76
N LEU A 59 -9.00 1.89 -10.12
CA LEU A 59 -8.72 2.45 -8.81
C LEU A 59 -8.72 3.99 -8.82
N LYS A 60 -8.09 4.61 -9.82
CA LYS A 60 -8.12 6.07 -9.99
C LYS A 60 -9.54 6.59 -10.25
N THR A 61 -10.35 5.85 -11.02
CA THR A 61 -11.74 6.19 -11.25
C THR A 61 -12.56 6.13 -9.95
N ILE A 62 -12.37 5.08 -9.14
CA ILE A 62 -13.00 4.94 -7.83
C ILE A 62 -12.60 6.11 -6.92
N GLN A 63 -11.30 6.42 -6.81
CA GLN A 63 -10.78 7.50 -5.98
C GLN A 63 -11.42 8.85 -6.37
N SER A 64 -11.47 9.15 -7.67
CA SER A 64 -12.09 10.38 -8.16
C SER A 64 -13.59 10.47 -7.83
N LEU A 65 -14.34 9.37 -8.00
CA LEU A 65 -15.77 9.32 -7.71
C LEU A 65 -16.05 9.41 -6.20
N VAL A 66 -15.24 8.77 -5.37
CA VAL A 66 -15.34 8.83 -3.91
C VAL A 66 -15.16 10.27 -3.42
N GLN A 67 -14.19 11.00 -3.95
CA GLN A 67 -13.95 12.41 -3.63
C GLN A 67 -15.11 13.30 -4.11
N GLN A 68 -15.56 13.13 -5.35
CA GLN A 68 -16.66 13.94 -5.93
C GLN A 68 -18.00 13.73 -5.24
N LEU A 69 -18.25 12.52 -4.72
CA LEU A 69 -19.52 12.15 -4.08
C LEU A 69 -19.44 12.21 -2.56
N GLU A 70 -18.31 12.64 -1.98
CA GLU A 70 -18.05 12.73 -0.54
C GLU A 70 -18.33 11.40 0.20
N MET A 71 -18.02 10.28 -0.46
CA MET A 71 -18.22 8.94 0.09
C MET A 71 -17.01 8.48 0.89
N LYS A 72 -17.21 7.47 1.72
CA LYS A 72 -16.14 6.70 2.35
C LYS A 72 -16.11 5.29 1.77
N ILE A 73 -14.90 4.77 1.55
CA ILE A 73 -14.70 3.45 0.96
C ILE A 73 -13.88 2.57 1.90
N LEU A 74 -14.29 1.31 2.00
CA LEU A 74 -13.50 0.22 2.54
C LEU A 74 -13.18 -0.73 1.40
N ILE A 75 -11.91 -0.99 1.18
CA ILE A 75 -11.42 -1.85 0.11
C ILE A 75 -10.53 -2.96 0.68
N SER A 76 -10.72 -4.19 0.23
CA SER A 76 -9.75 -5.26 0.45
C SER A 76 -8.88 -5.44 -0.78
N SER A 77 -7.60 -5.70 -0.60
CA SER A 77 -6.69 -6.13 -1.65
C SER A 77 -5.53 -6.93 -1.06
N HIS A 78 -5.03 -7.89 -1.81
CA HIS A 78 -3.78 -8.59 -1.52
C HIS A 78 -2.58 -7.94 -2.23
N LYS A 79 -2.81 -6.89 -3.03
CA LYS A 79 -1.80 -6.12 -3.74
C LYS A 79 -1.53 -4.83 -2.97
N LEU A 80 -0.30 -4.68 -2.48
CA LEU A 80 0.09 -3.48 -1.73
C LEU A 80 0.00 -2.21 -2.58
N GLU A 81 0.35 -2.32 -3.87
CA GLU A 81 0.31 -1.23 -4.83
C GLU A 81 -1.10 -0.63 -5.01
N ASP A 82 -2.14 -1.47 -4.94
CA ASP A 82 -3.53 -1.02 -5.00
C ASP A 82 -3.88 -0.15 -3.78
N ILE A 83 -3.43 -0.58 -2.60
CA ILE A 83 -3.65 0.11 -1.32
C ILE A 83 -2.89 1.44 -1.29
N GLU A 84 -1.61 1.44 -1.66
CA GLU A 84 -0.78 2.65 -1.74
C GLU A 84 -1.36 3.70 -2.70
N LEU A 85 -2.00 3.25 -3.78
CA LEU A 85 -2.52 4.13 -4.80
C LEU A 85 -3.74 4.95 -4.34
N ILE A 86 -4.64 4.38 -3.52
CA ILE A 86 -5.94 5.02 -3.27
C ILE A 86 -6.34 5.15 -1.80
N CYS A 87 -5.67 4.47 -0.87
CA CYS A 87 -6.07 4.45 0.53
C CYS A 87 -5.39 5.55 1.34
N ASP A 88 -6.16 6.19 2.23
CA ASP A 88 -5.63 7.11 3.25
C ASP A 88 -5.11 6.35 4.47
N ARG A 89 -5.60 5.12 4.67
CA ARG A 89 -5.28 4.26 5.83
C ARG A 89 -5.35 2.80 5.42
N ALA A 90 -4.38 2.01 5.84
CA ALA A 90 -4.31 0.57 5.59
C ALA A 90 -4.29 -0.20 6.90
N VAL A 91 -5.06 -1.30 6.95
CA VAL A 91 -5.10 -2.21 8.09
C VAL A 91 -4.71 -3.60 7.62
N PHE A 92 -3.66 -4.15 8.20
CA PHE A 92 -3.17 -5.48 7.83
C PHE A 92 -3.82 -6.56 8.69
N LEU A 93 -4.27 -7.62 8.01
CA LEU A 93 -4.92 -8.78 8.62
C LEU A 93 -4.02 -10.01 8.44
N ARG A 94 -3.84 -10.77 9.53
CA ARG A 94 -3.21 -12.09 9.51
C ARG A 94 -3.99 -13.03 10.45
N ASP A 95 -4.39 -14.19 9.95
CA ASP A 95 -5.15 -15.21 10.70
C ASP A 95 -6.41 -14.63 11.38
N GLY A 96 -7.13 -13.74 10.67
CA GLY A 96 -8.34 -13.09 11.17
C GLY A 96 -8.12 -12.02 12.24
N LYS A 97 -6.88 -11.64 12.52
CA LYS A 97 -6.52 -10.60 13.51
C LYS A 97 -5.90 -9.39 12.85
N PHE A 98 -6.18 -8.21 13.40
CA PHE A 98 -5.48 -6.99 13.03
C PHE A 98 -4.06 -7.04 13.57
N VAL A 99 -3.08 -6.91 12.69
CA VAL A 99 -1.65 -6.95 13.05
C VAL A 99 -0.97 -5.60 12.94
N GLN A 100 -1.45 -4.74 12.05
CA GLN A 100 -0.87 -3.42 11.84
C GLN A 100 -1.91 -2.47 11.28
N ASP A 101 -1.79 -1.20 11.64
CA ASP A 101 -2.60 -0.07 11.17
C ASP A 101 -1.65 1.05 10.74
N VAL A 102 -1.78 1.52 9.51
CA VAL A 102 -0.85 2.47 8.87
C VAL A 102 -1.64 3.63 8.30
N ASP A 103 -1.28 4.85 8.66
CA ASP A 103 -1.75 6.06 7.99
C ASP A 103 -0.93 6.26 6.70
N MET A 104 -1.62 6.22 5.56
CA MET A 104 -0.98 6.35 4.24
C MET A 104 -0.78 7.82 3.83
N LYS A 105 -1.44 8.78 4.54
CA LYS A 105 -1.30 10.22 4.29
C LYS A 105 0.02 10.78 4.78
N ASP A 106 0.56 10.19 5.84
CA ASP A 106 1.89 10.54 6.36
C ASP A 106 3.03 9.95 5.54
N GLY A 107 2.70 9.52 4.29
CA GLY A 107 3.67 9.03 3.32
C GLY A 107 3.85 7.52 3.38
N GLY A 108 2.79 6.68 3.59
CA GLY A 108 2.92 5.21 3.60
C GLY A 108 4.13 4.71 4.41
N PRO A 109 4.54 3.50 4.47
CA PRO A 109 5.85 3.19 5.01
C PRO A 109 6.86 4.00 4.19
N GLU A 110 7.24 5.20 4.73
CA GLU A 110 8.29 6.06 4.11
C GLU A 110 9.37 5.09 3.68
N ASP A 111 9.85 5.21 2.45
CA ASP A 111 10.96 4.39 1.98
C ASP A 111 11.80 4.00 3.19
N SER A 112 11.70 2.75 3.59
CA SER A 112 12.32 2.31 4.84
C SER A 112 13.48 1.40 4.52
N THR A 113 14.57 1.57 5.24
CA THR A 113 15.68 0.64 5.18
C THR A 113 15.61 -0.28 6.39
N ILE A 114 15.52 -1.56 6.11
CA ILE A 114 15.55 -2.61 7.13
C ILE A 114 16.97 -3.15 7.20
N LEU A 115 17.54 -3.05 8.40
CA LEU A 115 18.83 -3.63 8.72
C LEU A 115 18.60 -4.89 9.55
N THR A 116 19.10 -6.02 9.10
CA THR A 116 19.14 -7.23 9.91
C THR A 116 20.55 -7.44 10.44
N LEU A 117 20.71 -7.40 11.77
CA LEU A 117 21.97 -7.46 12.47
C LEU A 117 22.15 -8.78 13.21
N GLN A 118 23.36 -9.03 13.70
CA GLN A 118 23.59 -10.04 14.73
C GLN A 118 23.04 -9.56 16.08
N LYS A 119 22.56 -10.50 16.89
CA LYS A 119 21.91 -10.13 18.19
C LYS A 119 22.85 -9.39 19.13
N ASP A 120 24.14 -9.70 19.09
CA ASP A 120 25.16 -9.09 19.95
C ASP A 120 25.44 -7.62 19.55
N ASP A 121 25.29 -7.31 18.27
CA ASP A 121 25.52 -5.96 17.73
C ASP A 121 24.30 -5.06 17.83
N PHE A 122 23.11 -5.62 18.10
CA PHE A 122 21.84 -4.94 17.98
C PHE A 122 21.76 -3.66 18.84
N ASN A 123 22.04 -3.73 20.14
CA ASN A 123 21.92 -2.58 21.03
C ASN A 123 22.91 -1.48 20.65
N LYS A 124 24.16 -1.85 20.37
CA LYS A 124 25.22 -0.91 19.97
C LYS A 124 24.89 -0.20 18.66
N ALA A 125 24.33 -0.93 17.70
CA ALA A 125 23.85 -0.37 16.45
C ALA A 125 22.63 0.53 16.65
N LEU A 126 21.68 0.12 17.47
CA LEU A 126 20.47 0.89 17.73
C LEU A 126 20.79 2.25 18.38
N ASP A 127 21.67 2.28 19.36
CA ASP A 127 22.09 3.53 20.03
C ASP A 127 22.71 4.50 19.00
N SER A 128 23.68 4.03 18.21
CA SER A 128 24.36 4.85 17.19
C SER A 128 23.42 5.31 16.07
N LEU A 129 22.52 4.42 15.63
CA LEU A 129 21.56 4.75 14.57
C LEU A 129 20.50 5.73 15.06
N SER A 130 20.08 5.65 16.34
CA SER A 130 19.08 6.55 16.91
C SER A 130 19.60 7.99 17.06
N GLU A 131 20.91 8.18 17.16
CA GLU A 131 21.52 9.51 17.21
C GLU A 131 21.56 10.21 15.85
N ASN A 132 21.75 9.44 14.77
CA ASN A 132 22.04 9.99 13.44
C ASN A 132 20.91 9.79 12.43
N PHE A 133 20.00 8.85 12.71
CA PHE A 133 18.93 8.46 11.79
C PHE A 133 17.59 8.37 12.51
N LYS A 134 16.51 8.59 11.79
CA LYS A 134 15.16 8.41 12.32
C LYS A 134 14.83 6.91 12.35
N VAL A 135 15.03 6.27 13.51
CA VAL A 135 14.60 4.89 13.74
C VAL A 135 13.07 4.87 13.86
N GLN A 136 12.42 4.08 12.99
CA GLN A 136 10.97 3.92 12.97
C GLN A 136 10.54 2.76 13.88
N GLN A 137 11.26 1.66 13.82
CA GLN A 137 10.98 0.46 14.60
C GLN A 137 12.27 -0.33 14.86
N SER A 138 12.32 -1.04 15.96
CA SER A 138 13.41 -1.95 16.26
C SER A 138 12.87 -3.21 16.95
N GLN A 139 13.40 -4.38 16.56
CA GLN A 139 12.97 -5.68 17.09
C GLN A 139 14.19 -6.55 17.38
N LYS A 140 14.55 -6.65 18.66
CA LYS A 140 15.75 -7.34 19.12
C LYS A 140 15.73 -8.84 18.84
N GLU A 141 14.55 -9.48 18.90
CA GLU A 141 14.42 -10.93 18.68
C GLU A 141 14.77 -11.34 17.25
N SER A 142 14.37 -10.56 16.26
CA SER A 142 14.69 -10.76 14.85
C SER A 142 16.02 -10.11 14.43
N GLY A 143 16.58 -9.22 15.26
CA GLY A 143 17.76 -8.43 14.94
C GLY A 143 17.47 -7.30 13.96
N GLU A 144 16.21 -6.91 13.77
CA GLU A 144 15.81 -5.93 12.77
C GLU A 144 15.72 -4.52 13.34
N ILE A 145 16.32 -3.56 12.65
CA ILE A 145 16.16 -2.12 12.87
C ILE A 145 15.63 -1.51 11.59
N ILE A 146 14.51 -0.84 11.68
CA ILE A 146 13.87 -0.15 10.57
C ILE A 146 14.12 1.34 10.74
N ILE A 147 14.77 1.93 9.77
CA ILE A 147 15.04 3.37 9.72
C ILE A 147 14.30 4.00 8.53
N LYS A 148 14.02 5.29 8.61
CA LYS A 148 13.54 6.06 7.46
C LYS A 148 14.56 5.90 6.33
N ALA A 149 14.07 5.59 5.09
CA ALA A 149 14.96 5.36 3.96
C ALA A 149 15.87 6.56 3.73
N GLN A 150 17.11 6.23 3.48
CA GLN A 150 18.14 7.19 3.11
C GLN A 150 18.46 7.02 1.64
N ASN A 151 18.47 8.10 0.89
CA ASN A 151 18.89 8.08 -0.52
C ASN A 151 20.38 7.75 -0.69
N ASP A 152 21.18 7.86 0.38
CA ASP A 152 22.61 7.53 0.39
C ASP A 152 22.93 6.61 1.59
N TYR A 153 23.15 5.34 1.29
CA TYR A 153 23.56 4.33 2.28
C TYR A 153 24.99 4.51 2.81
N ARG A 154 25.81 5.41 2.22
CA ARG A 154 27.20 5.58 2.60
C ARG A 154 27.35 6.07 4.03
N GLU A 155 26.52 7.01 4.46
CA GLU A 155 26.55 7.50 5.85
C GLU A 155 26.11 6.40 6.84
N LEU A 156 25.07 5.64 6.48
CA LEU A 156 24.59 4.51 7.26
C LEU A 156 25.68 3.44 7.46
N LEU A 157 26.24 2.98 6.35
CA LEU A 157 27.32 1.97 6.38
C LEU A 157 28.57 2.50 7.09
N LYS A 158 28.89 3.78 6.94
CA LYS A 158 30.00 4.42 7.63
C LYS A 158 29.79 4.44 9.15
N SER A 159 28.59 4.79 9.62
CA SER A 159 28.26 4.79 11.03
C SER A 159 28.37 3.39 11.65
N LEU A 160 27.90 2.38 10.96
CA LEU A 160 27.99 0.98 11.41
C LEU A 160 29.43 0.45 11.36
N SER A 161 30.19 0.76 10.30
CA SER A 161 31.58 0.31 10.14
C SER A 161 32.53 0.90 11.19
N GLN A 162 32.27 2.12 11.68
CA GLN A 162 33.02 2.73 12.79
C GLN A 162 32.89 1.95 14.10
N LEU A 163 31.80 1.19 14.23
CA LEU A 163 31.51 0.32 15.37
C LEU A 163 31.93 -1.14 15.13
N ASP A 164 32.52 -1.42 13.97
CA ASP A 164 32.83 -2.78 13.50
C ASP A 164 31.59 -3.68 13.36
N ILE A 165 30.46 -3.04 12.99
CA ILE A 165 29.17 -3.72 12.80
C ILE A 165 28.87 -3.85 11.32
N TYR A 166 28.56 -5.08 10.89
CA TYR A 166 28.19 -5.40 9.51
C TYR A 166 26.82 -6.06 9.46
N PRO A 167 25.81 -5.41 8.81
CA PRO A 167 24.51 -6.00 8.67
C PRO A 167 24.54 -7.32 7.89
N LYS A 168 23.75 -8.29 8.32
CA LYS A 168 23.55 -9.54 7.56
C LYS A 168 22.79 -9.28 6.27
N TYR A 169 21.80 -8.42 6.35
CA TYR A 169 20.97 -8.01 5.21
C TYR A 169 20.62 -6.54 5.34
N ILE A 170 20.52 -5.87 4.19
CA ILE A 170 19.98 -4.52 4.05
C ILE A 170 18.92 -4.62 2.97
N GLU A 171 17.69 -4.31 3.32
CA GLU A 171 16.56 -4.28 2.40
C GLU A 171 15.96 -2.87 2.39
N THR A 172 15.67 -2.36 1.20
CA THR A 172 14.90 -1.12 1.07
C THR A 172 13.49 -1.48 0.65
N ARG A 173 12.53 -1.02 1.42
CA ARG A 173 11.13 -1.04 1.01
C ARG A 173 10.77 0.35 0.50
N LYS A 174 10.39 0.39 -0.74
CA LYS A 174 9.79 1.56 -1.39
C LYS A 174 8.30 1.52 -1.22
#